data_918953c32b7ed1769b34bedc135658df
#
_entry.id   918953c32b7ed1769b34bedc135658df
#
_cell.length_a   1.000
_cell.length_b   1.000
_cell.length_c   1.000
_cell.angle_alpha   90.00
_cell.angle_beta   90.00
_cell.angle_gamma   90.00
#
_symmetry.space_group_name_H-M   'P 1'
#
loop_
_entity.id
_entity.type
_entity.pdbx_description
1 polymer ?
#
loop_
_entity_poly.entity_id
_entity_poly.type
_entity_poly.pdbx_seq_one_letter_code
_entity_poly.pdbx_strand_id
1 'polypeptide(L)'
;MKVLILGANGFIGHSLTARILSDTDWEVFGMDLHADRIEEHLDNRRFHFLDGDISINREWIQYHVKKCDVVLPLVAIATPMNYVREPLRVF
;
A
#
# COMPACT_ATOMS: atom_id res chain seq x y z
N MET A 1 4.92 -15.61 -2.37
CA MET A 1 5.01 -14.31 -3.07
C MET A 1 4.88 -13.18 -2.07
N LYS A 2 5.60 -12.10 -2.30
CA LYS A 2 5.53 -10.91 -1.45
C LYS A 2 4.89 -9.76 -2.22
N VAL A 3 3.89 -9.14 -1.63
CA VAL A 3 3.12 -8.06 -2.25
C VAL A 3 3.24 -6.80 -1.41
N LEU A 4 3.60 -5.70 -2.05
CA LEU A 4 3.65 -4.39 -1.40
C LEU A 4 2.42 -3.58 -1.80
N ILE A 5 1.64 -3.15 -0.83
CA ILE A 5 0.44 -2.34 -1.07
C ILE A 5 0.62 -0.98 -0.44
N LEU A 6 0.73 0.04 -1.26
CA LEU A 6 0.78 1.42 -0.81
C LEU A 6 -0.65 1.95 -0.81
N GLY A 7 -1.16 2.30 0.37
CA GLY A 7 -2.56 2.62 0.55
C GLY A 7 -3.37 1.42 1.04
N ALA A 8 -2.77 0.62 1.92
CA ALA A 8 -3.38 -0.63 2.39
C ALA A 8 -4.69 -0.41 3.14
N ASN A 9 -4.88 0.76 3.75
CA ASN A 9 -6.09 1.06 4.52
C ASN A 9 -7.19 1.68 3.67
N GLY A 10 -6.98 1.91 2.38
CA GLY A 10 -8.02 2.41 1.49
C GLY A 10 -9.03 1.33 1.15
N PHE A 11 -10.09 1.70 0.45
CA PHE A 11 -11.14 0.75 0.07
C PHE A 11 -10.60 -0.45 -0.68
N ILE A 12 -9.84 -0.19 -1.74
CA ILE A 12 -9.29 -1.25 -2.55
C ILE A 12 -8.19 -1.98 -1.79
N GLY A 13 -7.34 -1.22 -1.10
CA GLY A 13 -6.20 -1.78 -0.39
C GLY A 13 -6.59 -2.77 0.69
N HIS A 14 -7.58 -2.41 1.52
CA HIS A 14 -7.98 -3.31 2.59
C HIS A 14 -8.71 -4.55 2.06
N SER A 15 -9.47 -4.40 0.98
CA SER A 15 -10.14 -5.53 0.35
C SER A 15 -9.13 -6.51 -0.26
N LEU A 16 -8.13 -5.98 -0.94
CA LEU A 16 -7.07 -6.81 -1.51
C LEU A 16 -6.25 -7.49 -0.41
N THR A 17 -5.94 -6.77 0.64
CA THR A 17 -5.20 -7.35 1.78
C THR A 17 -5.97 -8.53 2.36
N ALA A 18 -7.25 -8.35 2.63
CA ALA A 18 -8.09 -9.41 3.17
C ALA A 18 -8.12 -10.62 2.23
N ARG A 19 -8.29 -10.35 0.94
CA ARG A 19 -8.40 -11.41 -0.06
C ARG A 19 -7.11 -12.20 -0.19
N ILE A 20 -5.98 -11.51 -0.23
CA ILE A 20 -4.69 -12.16 -0.33
C ILE A 20 -4.41 -13.02 0.91
N LEU A 21 -4.70 -12.48 2.08
CA LEU A 21 -4.45 -13.20 3.32
C LEU A 21 -5.36 -14.41 3.49
N SER A 22 -6.59 -14.36 2.95
CA SER A 22 -7.52 -15.48 3.09
C SER A 22 -7.35 -16.53 2.00
N ASP A 23 -7.00 -16.13 0.79
CA ASP A 23 -7.00 -17.02 -0.37
C ASP A 23 -5.61 -17.54 -0.76
N THR A 24 -4.55 -16.95 -0.21
CA THR A 24 -3.18 -17.33 -0.55
C THR A 24 -2.33 -17.44 0.71
N ASP A 25 -1.10 -17.94 0.54
CA ASP A 25 -0.10 -17.95 1.60
C ASP A 25 0.93 -16.83 1.42
N TRP A 26 0.61 -15.83 0.62
CA TRP A 26 1.52 -14.72 0.33
C TRP A 26 1.70 -13.81 1.53
N GLU A 27 2.84 -13.13 1.55
CA GLU A 27 3.09 -12.06 2.51
C GLU A 27 2.67 -10.72 1.93
N VAL A 28 2.06 -9.89 2.76
CA VAL A 28 1.62 -8.54 2.36
C VAL A 28 2.38 -7.52 3.20
N PHE A 29 2.98 -6.57 2.53
CA PHE A 29 3.62 -5.41 3.16
C PHE A 29 2.79 -4.19 2.81
N GLY A 30 2.24 -3.54 3.81
CA GLY A 30 1.33 -2.41 3.59
C GLY A 30 1.79 -1.15 4.28
N MET A 31 1.48 -0.01 3.68
CA MET A 31 1.72 1.30 4.27
C MET A 31 0.50 2.17 4.08
N ASP A 32 0.15 2.89 5.13
CA ASP A 32 -0.90 3.90 5.08
C ASP A 32 -0.78 4.81 6.29
N LEU A 33 -1.50 5.92 6.26
CA LEU A 33 -1.52 6.87 7.37
C LEU A 33 -2.39 6.37 8.52
N HIS A 34 -3.36 5.53 8.24
CA HIS A 34 -4.29 4.98 9.21
C HIS A 34 -4.44 3.49 9.04
N ALA A 35 -5.00 2.83 10.04
CA ALA A 35 -5.14 1.37 10.03
C ALA A 35 -6.53 0.90 10.45
N ASP A 36 -7.52 1.80 10.46
CA ASP A 36 -8.85 1.46 10.97
C ASP A 36 -9.56 0.38 10.16
N ARG A 37 -9.31 0.32 8.85
CA ARG A 37 -9.95 -0.70 7.99
C ARG A 37 -9.20 -2.02 7.96
N ILE A 38 -7.92 -2.01 8.27
CA ILE A 38 -7.09 -3.21 8.23
C ILE A 38 -6.74 -3.72 9.63
N GLU A 39 -7.36 -3.15 10.64
CA GLU A 39 -7.06 -3.46 12.03
C GLU A 39 -7.13 -4.95 12.33
N GLU A 40 -8.09 -5.65 11.76
CA GLU A 40 -8.25 -7.08 11.97
C GLU A 40 -7.10 -7.92 11.42
N HIS A 41 -6.30 -7.36 10.53
CA HIS A 41 -5.18 -8.07 9.91
C HIS A 41 -3.84 -7.79 10.58
N LEU A 42 -3.79 -6.85 11.51
CA LEU A 42 -2.53 -6.44 12.13
C LEU A 42 -1.86 -7.58 12.90
N ASP A 43 -2.63 -8.54 13.38
CA ASP A 43 -2.10 -9.71 14.09
C ASP A 43 -1.70 -10.85 13.17
N ASN A 44 -1.96 -10.72 11.87
CA ASN A 44 -1.63 -11.78 10.94
C ASN A 44 -0.12 -11.81 10.68
N ARG A 45 0.49 -12.98 10.83
CA ARG A 45 1.94 -13.14 10.66
C ARG A 45 2.44 -12.76 9.27
N ARG A 46 1.58 -12.87 8.27
CA ARG A 46 1.93 -12.59 6.88
C ARG A 46 1.61 -11.17 6.46
N PHE A 47 1.08 -10.35 7.38
CA PHE A 47 0.79 -8.95 7.11
C PHE A 47 1.74 -8.06 7.91
N HIS A 48 2.52 -7.25 7.19
CA HIS A 48 3.49 -6.34 7.79
C HIS A 48 3.07 -4.91 7.44
N PHE A 49 2.66 -4.16 8.44
CA PHE A 49 2.11 -2.82 8.22
C PHE A 49 3.03 -1.75 8.79
N LEU A 50 3.26 -0.71 7.99
CA LEU A 50 3.93 0.49 8.46
C LEU A 50 2.94 1.65 8.45
N ASP A 51 2.75 2.24 9.63
CA ASP A 51 1.96 3.45 9.79
C ASP A 51 2.83 4.63 9.42
N GLY A 52 2.60 5.22 8.26
CA GLY A 52 3.45 6.30 7.80
C GLY A 52 3.02 6.92 6.51
N ASP A 53 3.69 8.01 6.18
CA ASP A 53 3.44 8.81 4.99
C ASP A 53 4.40 8.39 3.89
N ILE A 54 3.86 8.13 2.71
CA ILE A 54 4.65 7.74 1.53
C ILE A 54 5.72 8.77 1.18
N SER A 55 5.39 10.05 1.35
CA SER A 55 6.32 11.12 1.00
C SER A 55 7.53 11.19 1.92
N ILE A 56 7.44 10.60 3.10
CA ILE A 56 8.50 10.65 4.11
C ILE A 56 9.27 9.33 4.17
N ASN A 57 8.59 8.22 3.99
CA ASN A 57 9.16 6.89 4.23
C ASN A 57 9.79 6.29 2.96
N ARG A 58 10.57 7.06 2.25
CA ARG A 58 11.15 6.64 0.97
C ARG A 58 12.05 5.42 1.08
N GLU A 59 12.87 5.37 2.11
CA GLU A 59 13.82 4.27 2.29
C GLU A 59 13.09 2.94 2.50
N TRP A 60 12.05 2.96 3.32
CA TRP A 60 11.24 1.78 3.55
C TRP A 60 10.59 1.31 2.25
N ILE A 61 10.04 2.26 1.49
CA ILE A 61 9.38 1.93 0.22
C ILE A 61 10.38 1.35 -0.76
N GLN A 62 11.53 1.99 -0.93
CA GLN A 62 12.56 1.51 -1.85
C GLN A 62 13.04 0.11 -1.49
N TYR A 63 13.22 -0.13 -0.21
CA TYR A 63 13.64 -1.44 0.28
C TYR A 63 12.62 -2.51 -0.10
N HIS A 64 11.34 -2.25 0.14
CA HIS A 64 10.29 -3.23 -0.14
C HIS A 64 9.95 -3.35 -1.61
N VAL A 65 10.09 -2.29 -2.38
CA VAL A 65 9.93 -2.37 -3.83
C VAL A 65 10.92 -3.36 -4.43
N LYS A 66 12.14 -3.36 -3.92
CA LYS A 66 13.16 -4.30 -4.39
C LYS A 66 12.92 -5.73 -3.91
N LYS A 67 12.34 -5.87 -2.74
CA LYS A 67 12.14 -7.18 -2.11
C LYS A 67 10.86 -7.86 -2.51
N CYS A 68 9.83 -7.11 -2.82
CA CYS A 68 8.52 -7.66 -3.14
C CYS A 68 8.41 -8.03 -4.60
N ASP A 69 7.60 -9.05 -4.86
CA ASP A 69 7.37 -9.53 -6.22
C ASP A 69 6.36 -8.67 -6.97
N VAL A 70 5.44 -8.06 -6.24
CA VAL A 70 4.38 -7.21 -6.82
C VAL A 70 4.26 -5.94 -6.00
N VAL A 71 4.08 -4.82 -6.68
CA VAL A 71 3.88 -3.52 -6.03
C VAL A 71 2.57 -2.92 -6.54
N LEU A 72 1.68 -2.58 -5.61
CA LEU A 72 0.38 -2.01 -5.92
C LEU A 72 0.29 -0.61 -5.30
N PRO A 73 0.55 0.43 -6.08
CA PRO A 73 0.46 1.81 -5.60
C PRO A 73 -0.98 2.31 -5.68
N LEU A 74 -1.74 2.04 -4.65
CA LEU A 74 -3.16 2.39 -4.60
C LEU A 74 -3.43 3.75 -3.98
N VAL A 75 -2.39 4.46 -3.58
CA VAL A 75 -2.51 5.78 -3.00
C VAL A 75 -2.61 6.82 -4.11
N ALA A 76 -3.62 7.67 -4.02
CA ALA A 76 -3.73 8.81 -4.91
C ALA A 76 -2.78 9.89 -4.41
N ILE A 77 -1.62 9.98 -5.00
CA ILE A 77 -0.59 10.94 -4.59
C ILE A 77 -0.82 12.29 -5.25
N ALA A 78 -1.30 12.29 -6.48
CA ALA A 78 -1.51 13.53 -7.22
C ALA A 78 -2.70 14.29 -6.66
N THR A 79 -2.51 15.56 -6.39
CA THR A 79 -3.61 16.42 -5.98
C THR A 79 -4.48 16.78 -7.17
N PRO A 80 -5.76 17.11 -6.94
CA PRO A 80 -6.61 17.57 -8.04
C PRO A 80 -6.03 18.74 -8.81
N MET A 81 -5.33 19.63 -8.13
CA MET A 81 -4.69 20.76 -8.79
C MET A 81 -3.65 20.33 -9.79
N ASN A 82 -2.88 19.30 -9.47
CA ASN A 82 -1.87 18.79 -10.40
C ASN A 82 -2.50 18.23 -11.65
N TYR A 83 -3.61 17.54 -11.51
CA TYR A 83 -4.34 17.03 -12.68
C TYR A 83 -4.83 18.14 -13.58
N VAL A 84 -5.35 19.21 -12.98
CA VAL A 84 -5.91 20.34 -13.75
C VAL A 84 -4.80 21.14 -14.41
N ARG A 85 -3.71 21.37 -13.71
CA ARG A 85 -2.65 22.27 -14.20
C ARG A 85 -1.69 21.60 -15.17
N GLU A 86 -1.41 20.32 -14.97
CA GLU A 86 -0.41 19.61 -15.76
C GLU A 86 -0.87 18.19 -16.08
N PRO A 87 -1.99 18.06 -16.80
CA PRO A 87 -2.53 16.73 -17.06
C PRO A 87 -1.59 15.83 -17.84
N LEU A 88 -0.74 16.39 -18.68
CA LEU A 88 0.20 15.60 -19.47
C LEU A 88 1.34 15.03 -18.63
N ARG A 89 1.61 15.62 -17.49
CA ARG A 89 2.66 15.13 -16.60
C ARG A 89 2.20 14.01 -15.69
N VAL A 90 0.92 13.94 -15.46
CA VAL A 90 0.34 12.90 -14.61
C VAL A 90 0.41 11.56 -15.32
N PHE A 91 0.42 11.59 -16.63
CA PHE A 91 0.51 10.41 -17.46
C PHE A 91 1.91 10.24 -17.98
#